data_80cd7617458fd7d1897b6a01f12eee3c
#
_entry.id   80cd7617458fd7d1897b6a01f12eee3c
#
_cell.length_a   1.000
_cell.length_b   1.000
_cell.length_c   1.000
_cell.angle_alpha   90.00
_cell.angle_beta   90.00
_cell.angle_gamma   90.00
#
_symmetry.space_group_name_H-M   'P 1'
#
loop_
_entity.id
_entity.type
_entity.pdbx_description
1 polymer ?
#
loop_
_entity_poly.entity_id
_entity_poly.type
_entity_poly.pdbx_seq_one_letter_code
_entity_poly.pdbx_strand_id
1 'polypeptide(L)'
;IQIRLVGSEMCIRDRSNMLMGPEFPWYFLPDKVTKGDGNYQFCHNFILSGKVVSKFVTILDPFIKKLNMKRVIRIKANKTFKKSSNIESKMHIDVTRKEDEKFKTAVFYCNTNNGATLFESGKRVESKENRAVIFDGKTLHCGVDCTDSHRRVVINFNYIDE
;
A
#
# COMPACT_ATOMS: atom_id res chain seq x y z
N ILE A 1 -12.76 -4.67 8.54
CA ILE A 1 -11.29 -4.57 8.49
C ILE A 1 -10.71 -5.88 8.98
N GLN A 2 -9.95 -6.55 8.14
CA GLN A 2 -9.30 -7.80 8.45
C GLN A 2 -7.78 -7.58 8.48
N ILE A 3 -7.10 -8.04 9.53
CA ILE A 3 -5.65 -7.99 9.64
C ILE A 3 -5.12 -9.41 9.44
N ARG A 4 -4.20 -9.58 8.49
CA ARG A 4 -3.55 -10.87 8.20
C ARG A 4 -2.03 -10.72 8.24
N LEU A 5 -1.35 -11.74 8.78
CA LEU A 5 0.05 -11.98 8.45
C LEU A 5 0.07 -12.67 7.08
N VAL A 6 0.72 -12.06 6.11
CA VAL A 6 0.66 -12.51 4.71
C VAL A 6 1.55 -13.72 4.48
N GLY A 7 2.36 -14.10 5.44
CA GLY A 7 3.00 -15.40 5.43
C GLY A 7 4.42 -15.42 5.95
N SER A 8 4.72 -16.53 6.58
CA SER A 8 6.07 -17.05 6.78
C SER A 8 6.71 -17.53 5.48
N GLU A 9 6.07 -17.31 4.33
CA GLU A 9 6.58 -17.74 3.06
C GLU A 9 7.79 -16.89 2.69
N MET A 10 8.94 -17.54 2.66
CA MET A 10 10.23 -16.95 2.32
C MET A 10 10.15 -16.07 1.06
N CYS A 11 9.37 -16.50 0.06
CA CYS A 11 9.21 -15.77 -1.19
C CYS A 11 8.50 -14.40 -1.03
N ILE A 12 7.56 -14.21 -0.10
CA ILE A 12 6.92 -12.90 0.14
C ILE A 12 7.91 -11.95 0.80
N ARG A 13 8.67 -12.42 1.78
CA ARG A 13 9.72 -11.64 2.42
C ARG A 13 10.80 -11.23 1.42
N ASP A 14 11.26 -12.17 0.59
CA ASP A 14 12.27 -11.87 -0.44
C ASP A 14 11.77 -10.83 -1.44
N ARG A 15 10.50 -10.90 -1.84
CA ARG A 15 9.89 -9.90 -2.73
C ARG A 15 9.78 -8.52 -2.06
N SER A 16 9.41 -8.47 -0.79
CA SER A 16 9.43 -7.21 -0.03
C SER A 16 10.84 -6.63 0.07
N ASN A 17 11.84 -7.47 0.27
CA ASN A 17 13.25 -7.05 0.32
C ASN A 17 13.74 -6.45 -1.00
N MET A 18 13.24 -6.92 -2.14
CA MET A 18 13.55 -6.31 -3.44
C MET A 18 13.09 -4.84 -3.49
N LEU A 19 11.88 -4.54 -2.99
CA LEU A 19 11.38 -3.14 -2.94
C LEU A 19 12.21 -2.28 -1.98
N MET A 20 12.80 -2.89 -0.99
CA MET A 20 13.66 -2.21 -0.02
C MET A 20 15.09 -2.01 -0.51
N GLY A 21 15.49 -2.70 -1.59
CA GLY A 21 16.83 -2.67 -2.15
C GLY A 21 17.11 -1.41 -2.99
N PRO A 22 18.39 -1.17 -3.32
CA PRO A 22 18.81 0.01 -4.10
C PRO A 22 18.43 -0.06 -5.59
N GLU A 23 18.24 -1.26 -6.13
CA GLU A 23 17.99 -1.49 -7.56
C GLU A 23 16.51 -1.33 -7.96
N PHE A 24 15.59 -1.21 -6.97
CA PHE A 24 14.17 -1.06 -7.30
C PHE A 24 13.85 0.39 -7.66
N PRO A 25 13.21 0.64 -8.84
CA PRO A 25 12.96 1.99 -9.31
C PRO A 25 11.79 2.64 -8.57
N TRP A 26 12.03 3.85 -8.08
CA TRP A 26 11.06 4.69 -7.42
C TRP A 26 10.92 6.02 -8.14
N TYR A 27 9.69 6.48 -8.31
CA TYR A 27 9.35 7.71 -9.02
C TYR A 27 8.82 8.75 -8.04
N PHE A 28 9.35 9.97 -8.14
CA PHE A 28 8.93 11.08 -7.27
C PHE A 28 7.53 11.56 -7.63
N LEU A 29 6.70 11.75 -6.59
CA LEU A 29 5.40 12.43 -6.66
C LEU A 29 5.42 13.60 -5.68
N PRO A 30 5.14 14.84 -6.16
CA PRO A 30 5.15 16.04 -5.31
C PRO A 30 4.02 16.04 -4.28
N ASP A 31 2.96 15.29 -4.52
CA ASP A 31 1.76 15.24 -3.69
C ASP A 31 1.36 13.79 -3.40
N LYS A 32 0.77 13.53 -2.22
CA LYS A 32 0.28 12.19 -1.84
C LYS A 32 -1.16 11.92 -2.28
N VAL A 33 -2.06 12.83 -2.00
CA VAL A 33 -3.50 12.65 -2.17
C VAL A 33 -4.11 13.69 -3.10
N THR A 34 -3.87 14.97 -2.85
CA THR A 34 -4.41 16.07 -3.66
C THR A 34 -3.29 16.98 -4.11
N LYS A 35 -3.45 17.52 -5.34
CA LYS A 35 -2.49 18.48 -5.91
C LYS A 35 -2.26 19.64 -4.93
N GLY A 36 -0.99 19.91 -4.63
CA GLY A 36 -0.58 21.00 -3.74
C GLY A 36 -0.71 20.68 -2.26
N ASP A 37 -0.85 19.40 -1.85
CA ASP A 37 -0.93 19.02 -0.43
C ASP A 37 0.42 19.12 0.31
N GLY A 38 1.51 19.39 -0.42
CA GLY A 38 2.85 19.58 0.14
C GLY A 38 3.49 18.32 0.72
N ASN A 39 2.84 17.18 0.56
CA ASN A 39 3.30 15.89 1.05
C ASN A 39 3.84 15.03 -0.08
N TYR A 40 5.12 15.14 -0.38
CA TYR A 40 5.74 14.29 -1.39
C TYR A 40 5.89 12.85 -0.94
N GLN A 41 5.94 11.96 -1.92
CA GLN A 41 6.25 10.54 -1.76
C GLN A 41 6.97 10.01 -2.99
N PHE A 42 7.51 8.82 -2.87
CA PHE A 42 7.96 8.05 -4.02
C PHE A 42 7.01 6.89 -4.25
N CYS A 43 6.75 6.55 -5.50
CA CYS A 43 5.87 5.45 -5.83
C CYS A 43 6.40 4.60 -6.99
N HIS A 44 5.85 3.40 -7.09
CA HIS A 44 6.00 2.52 -8.24
C HIS A 44 4.64 1.91 -8.58
N ASN A 45 4.13 2.17 -9.77
CA ASN A 45 2.90 1.58 -10.25
C ASN A 45 3.22 0.26 -10.96
N PHE A 46 2.59 -0.84 -10.53
CA PHE A 46 2.69 -2.15 -11.18
C PHE A 46 1.52 -2.39 -12.14
N ILE A 47 0.31 -2.09 -11.67
CA ILE A 47 -0.93 -2.23 -12.42
C ILE A 47 -1.77 -0.97 -12.23
N LEU A 48 -2.22 -0.39 -13.34
CA LEU A 48 -3.13 0.76 -13.38
C LEU A 48 -4.34 0.42 -14.25
N SER A 49 -5.56 0.63 -13.71
CA SER A 49 -6.82 0.35 -14.42
C SER A 49 -6.86 -1.05 -15.05
N GLY A 50 -6.34 -2.04 -14.31
CA GLY A 50 -6.27 -3.44 -14.74
C GLY A 50 -5.17 -3.75 -15.77
N LYS A 51 -4.36 -2.77 -16.17
CA LYS A 51 -3.26 -2.96 -17.14
C LYS A 51 -1.92 -3.00 -16.44
N VAL A 52 -1.08 -3.98 -16.81
CA VAL A 52 0.31 -4.07 -16.37
C VAL A 52 1.10 -2.90 -16.97
N VAL A 53 1.79 -2.14 -16.12
CA VAL A 53 2.60 -0.98 -16.50
C VAL A 53 4.05 -1.10 -16.03
N SER A 54 4.41 -2.19 -15.34
CA SER A 54 5.76 -2.43 -14.85
C SER A 54 6.24 -3.84 -15.18
N LYS A 55 7.50 -3.94 -15.65
CA LYS A 55 8.18 -5.24 -15.82
C LYS A 55 8.41 -5.99 -14.50
N PHE A 56 8.31 -5.31 -13.36
CA PHE A 56 8.46 -5.91 -12.04
C PHE A 56 7.18 -6.55 -11.50
N VAL A 57 6.10 -6.58 -12.28
CA VAL A 57 4.79 -7.11 -11.84
C VAL A 57 4.87 -8.54 -11.30
N THR A 58 5.76 -9.37 -11.82
CA THR A 58 5.91 -10.78 -11.42
C THR A 58 6.34 -10.97 -9.95
N ILE A 59 6.92 -9.93 -9.33
CA ILE A 59 7.23 -10.00 -7.89
C ILE A 59 5.96 -10.06 -7.02
N LEU A 60 4.81 -9.70 -7.59
CA LEU A 60 3.53 -9.64 -6.90
C LEU A 60 2.74 -10.95 -6.92
N ASP A 61 3.15 -11.93 -7.73
CA ASP A 61 2.43 -13.20 -7.89
C ASP A 61 2.11 -13.90 -6.56
N PRO A 62 3.04 -13.97 -5.58
CA PRO A 62 2.75 -14.57 -4.28
C PRO A 62 1.65 -13.82 -3.51
N PHE A 63 1.62 -12.48 -3.62
CA PHE A 63 0.61 -11.65 -2.97
C PHE A 63 -0.77 -11.84 -3.60
N ILE A 64 -0.83 -11.81 -4.94
CA ILE A 64 -2.06 -11.99 -5.71
C ILE A 64 -2.70 -13.34 -5.35
N LYS A 65 -1.89 -14.41 -5.31
CA LYS A 65 -2.34 -15.75 -4.92
C LYS A 65 -2.82 -15.81 -3.47
N LYS A 66 -2.02 -15.27 -2.53
CA LYS A 66 -2.32 -15.32 -1.10
C LYS A 66 -3.56 -14.52 -0.71
N LEU A 67 -3.82 -13.40 -1.39
CA LEU A 67 -4.98 -12.56 -1.17
C LEU A 67 -6.19 -12.97 -2.03
N ASN A 68 -6.07 -14.05 -2.82
CA ASN A 68 -7.14 -14.58 -3.68
C ASN A 68 -7.73 -13.52 -4.61
N MET A 69 -6.86 -12.70 -5.25
CA MET A 69 -7.31 -11.65 -6.15
C MET A 69 -7.79 -12.25 -7.48
N LYS A 70 -9.07 -12.15 -7.80
CA LYS A 70 -9.63 -12.62 -9.07
C LYS A 70 -9.43 -11.60 -10.19
N ARG A 71 -9.60 -10.31 -9.88
CA ARG A 71 -9.37 -9.21 -10.80
C ARG A 71 -8.66 -8.05 -10.10
N VAL A 72 -7.50 -7.70 -10.59
CA VAL A 72 -6.73 -6.57 -10.05
C VAL A 72 -7.14 -5.29 -10.75
N ILE A 73 -7.43 -4.25 -9.96
CA ILE A 73 -7.77 -2.90 -10.44
C ILE A 73 -6.51 -2.05 -10.49
N ARG A 74 -5.79 -1.98 -9.36
CA ARG A 74 -4.55 -1.21 -9.22
C ARG A 74 -3.62 -1.88 -8.21
N ILE A 75 -2.32 -1.87 -8.49
CA ILE A 75 -1.29 -2.17 -7.49
C ILE A 75 -0.22 -1.09 -7.57
N LYS A 76 0.01 -0.44 -6.42
CA LYS A 76 0.96 0.66 -6.29
C LYS A 76 1.77 0.51 -5.00
N ALA A 77 3.09 0.53 -5.11
CA ALA A 77 3.96 0.69 -3.95
C ALA A 77 4.19 2.17 -3.66
N ASN A 78 4.20 2.53 -2.38
CA ASN A 78 4.48 3.87 -1.89
C ASN A 78 5.62 3.84 -0.87
N LYS A 79 6.52 4.80 -0.99
CA LYS A 79 7.64 5.00 -0.08
C LYS A 79 7.62 6.43 0.44
N THR A 80 7.54 6.58 1.75
CA THR A 80 7.70 7.84 2.47
C THR A 80 8.91 7.76 3.38
N PHE A 81 9.40 8.91 3.83
CA PHE A 81 10.60 9.00 4.65
C PHE A 81 10.28 9.44 6.07
N LYS A 82 11.23 9.21 6.96
CA LYS A 82 11.19 9.67 8.34
C LYS A 82 10.80 11.14 8.42
N LYS A 83 9.86 11.43 9.30
CA LYS A 83 9.43 12.80 9.64
C LYS A 83 9.78 13.10 11.10
N SER A 84 9.71 14.38 11.48
CA SER A 84 9.88 14.83 12.87
C SER A 84 8.67 14.47 13.74
N SER A 85 7.51 14.28 13.14
CA SER A 85 6.28 13.85 13.81
C SER A 85 5.49 12.87 12.92
N ASN A 86 4.56 12.13 13.50
CA ASN A 86 3.65 11.25 12.77
C ASN A 86 2.60 12.07 12.02
N ILE A 87 2.90 12.48 10.81
CA ILE A 87 2.01 13.28 9.97
C ILE A 87 0.97 12.38 9.33
N GLU A 88 -0.30 12.73 9.51
CA GLU A 88 -1.43 12.09 8.83
C GLU A 88 -1.65 12.74 7.46
N SER A 89 -1.76 11.92 6.41
CA SER A 89 -2.20 12.43 5.12
C SER A 89 -3.72 12.62 5.10
N LYS A 90 -4.23 13.29 4.07
CA LYS A 90 -5.68 13.49 3.92
C LYS A 90 -6.40 12.15 3.78
N MET A 91 -7.55 12.02 4.44
CA MET A 91 -8.46 10.87 4.26
C MET A 91 -8.93 10.77 2.81
N HIS A 92 -8.86 9.57 2.25
CA HIS A 92 -9.20 9.31 0.85
C HIS A 92 -9.63 7.87 0.61
N ILE A 93 -10.13 7.64 -0.59
CA ILE A 93 -10.35 6.33 -1.19
C ILE A 93 -9.31 6.17 -2.30
N ASP A 94 -8.67 5.02 -2.36
CA ASP A 94 -7.55 4.76 -3.29
C ASP A 94 -7.91 4.86 -4.78
N VAL A 95 -9.08 4.35 -5.15
CA VAL A 95 -9.59 4.33 -6.53
C VAL A 95 -11.08 4.63 -6.56
N THR A 96 -11.49 5.46 -7.49
CA THR A 96 -12.92 5.74 -7.72
C THR A 96 -13.51 4.66 -8.63
N ARG A 97 -14.61 4.06 -8.21
CA ARG A 97 -15.33 3.02 -8.94
C ARG A 97 -16.83 3.34 -8.97
N LYS A 98 -17.59 2.60 -9.79
CA LYS A 98 -19.05 2.72 -9.80
C LYS A 98 -19.62 2.43 -8.42
N GLU A 99 -20.75 3.04 -8.10
CA GLU A 99 -21.35 2.97 -6.76
C GLU A 99 -21.70 1.54 -6.35
N ASP A 100 -22.16 0.72 -7.29
CA ASP A 100 -22.55 -0.68 -7.11
C ASP A 100 -21.38 -1.67 -7.16
N GLU A 101 -20.19 -1.24 -7.61
CA GLU A 101 -19.05 -2.13 -7.74
C GLU A 101 -18.39 -2.37 -6.37
N LYS A 102 -18.37 -3.64 -5.96
CA LYS A 102 -17.68 -4.09 -4.74
C LYS A 102 -16.24 -4.40 -5.07
N PHE A 103 -15.31 -3.85 -4.28
CA PHE A 103 -13.89 -4.14 -4.37
C PHE A 103 -13.24 -4.02 -2.99
N LYS A 104 -12.07 -4.60 -2.85
CA LYS A 104 -11.27 -4.56 -1.63
C LYS A 104 -10.01 -3.73 -1.83
N THR A 105 -9.56 -3.14 -0.74
CA THR A 105 -8.23 -2.58 -0.59
C THR A 105 -7.45 -3.40 0.40
N ALA A 106 -6.21 -3.78 0.05
CA ALA A 106 -5.24 -4.33 0.98
C ALA A 106 -4.02 -3.42 1.03
N VAL A 107 -3.56 -3.07 2.23
CA VAL A 107 -2.30 -2.38 2.46
C VAL A 107 -1.33 -3.35 3.11
N PHE A 108 -0.27 -3.72 2.37
CA PHE A 108 0.80 -4.58 2.86
C PHE A 108 1.98 -3.72 3.33
N TYR A 109 2.47 -4.00 4.52
CA TYR A 109 3.60 -3.30 5.12
C TYR A 109 4.91 -4.06 4.86
N CYS A 110 5.83 -3.43 4.13
CA CYS A 110 7.12 -4.03 3.78
C CYS A 110 8.15 -3.94 4.91
N ASN A 111 7.94 -3.05 5.88
CA ASN A 111 8.81 -2.89 7.04
C ASN A 111 8.06 -2.46 8.29
N THR A 112 8.64 -2.76 9.45
CA THR A 112 8.12 -2.34 10.75
C THR A 112 8.55 -0.90 11.06
N ASN A 113 7.59 -0.08 11.47
CA ASN A 113 7.81 1.29 11.94
C ASN A 113 6.57 1.80 12.68
N ASN A 114 6.65 2.96 13.34
CA ASN A 114 5.54 3.57 14.07
C ASN A 114 4.54 4.36 13.19
N GLY A 115 4.73 4.34 11.87
CA GLY A 115 3.71 4.79 10.93
C GLY A 115 2.54 3.81 10.87
N ALA A 116 1.44 4.21 10.27
CA ALA A 116 0.21 3.44 10.32
C ALA A 116 -0.69 3.67 9.10
N THR A 117 -1.77 2.88 9.04
CA THR A 117 -2.99 3.20 8.30
C THR A 117 -4.05 3.57 9.31
N LEU A 118 -4.61 4.77 9.18
CA LEU A 118 -5.68 5.31 10.02
C LEU A 118 -6.98 5.33 9.23
N PHE A 119 -8.06 4.88 9.84
CA PHE A 119 -9.39 4.82 9.27
C PHE A 119 -10.29 5.92 9.84
N GLU A 120 -11.29 6.37 9.08
CA GLU A 120 -12.28 7.35 9.52
C GLU A 120 -12.96 6.94 10.84
N SER A 121 -13.13 5.66 11.09
CA SER A 121 -13.64 5.13 12.37
C SER A 121 -12.73 5.37 13.58
N GLY A 122 -11.56 5.97 13.40
CA GLY A 122 -10.54 6.12 14.44
C GLY A 122 -9.65 4.87 14.62
N LYS A 123 -9.96 3.74 13.96
CA LYS A 123 -9.13 2.54 14.02
C LYS A 123 -7.77 2.82 13.37
N ARG A 124 -6.71 2.46 14.08
CA ARG A 124 -5.32 2.59 13.64
C ARG A 124 -4.69 1.20 13.51
N VAL A 125 -4.01 0.94 12.39
CA VAL A 125 -3.24 -0.28 12.15
C VAL A 125 -1.78 0.10 11.87
N GLU A 126 -0.90 -0.23 12.80
CA GLU A 126 0.52 0.09 12.71
C GLU A 126 1.24 -0.73 11.65
N SER A 127 2.23 -0.11 11.02
CA SER A 127 3.11 -0.75 10.06
C SER A 127 3.96 -1.81 10.75
N LYS A 128 3.65 -3.07 10.50
CA LYS A 128 4.43 -4.22 10.94
C LYS A 128 4.79 -5.04 9.71
N GLU A 129 6.08 -5.32 9.54
CA GLU A 129 6.58 -6.13 8.44
C GLU A 129 5.77 -7.41 8.24
N ASN A 130 5.50 -7.74 7.00
CA ASN A 130 4.76 -8.94 6.59
C ASN A 130 3.28 -8.97 7.03
N ARG A 131 2.72 -7.85 7.43
CA ARG A 131 1.29 -7.70 7.75
C ARG A 131 0.56 -7.06 6.57
N ALA A 132 -0.67 -7.50 6.33
CA ALA A 132 -1.62 -6.80 5.48
C ALA A 132 -2.87 -6.44 6.28
N VAL A 133 -3.41 -5.25 6.04
CA VAL A 133 -4.76 -4.87 6.46
C VAL A 133 -5.66 -4.84 5.22
N ILE A 134 -6.80 -5.54 5.30
CA ILE A 134 -7.76 -5.70 4.20
C ILE A 134 -9.10 -5.10 4.63
N PHE A 135 -9.70 -4.30 3.77
CA PHE A 135 -10.94 -3.60 4.05
C PHE A 135 -11.74 -3.34 2.77
N ASP A 136 -12.99 -2.94 2.92
CA ASP A 136 -13.84 -2.48 1.81
C ASP A 136 -13.17 -1.31 1.10
N GLY A 137 -13.06 -1.37 -0.21
CA GLY A 137 -12.34 -0.39 -1.01
C GLY A 137 -12.91 1.03 -0.92
N LYS A 138 -14.15 1.18 -0.48
CA LYS A 138 -14.83 2.48 -0.27
C LYS A 138 -14.59 3.07 1.12
N THR A 139 -13.85 2.39 1.99
CA THR A 139 -13.53 2.88 3.33
C THR A 139 -12.54 4.03 3.27
N LEU A 140 -12.90 5.18 3.83
CA LEU A 140 -12.00 6.32 4.00
C LEU A 140 -10.87 5.98 4.96
N HIS A 141 -9.65 6.24 4.50
CA HIS A 141 -8.43 5.95 5.25
C HIS A 141 -7.31 6.91 4.85
N CYS A 142 -6.25 6.93 5.64
CA CYS A 142 -5.03 7.66 5.30
C CYS A 142 -3.78 6.95 5.81
N GLY A 143 -2.64 7.30 5.22
CA GLY A 143 -1.32 6.91 5.71
C GLY A 143 -0.84 7.87 6.78
N VAL A 144 -0.18 7.33 7.81
CA VAL A 144 0.52 8.08 8.85
C VAL A 144 2.02 7.85 8.68
N ASP A 145 2.78 8.93 8.56
CA ASP A 145 4.23 8.86 8.38
C ASP A 145 4.93 8.35 9.63
N CYS A 146 6.13 7.78 9.48
CA CYS A 146 6.93 7.26 10.58
C CYS A 146 7.96 8.27 11.10
N THR A 147 8.35 8.11 12.37
CA THR A 147 9.38 8.90 13.03
C THR A 147 10.58 8.09 13.51
N ASP A 148 10.45 6.76 13.52
CA ASP A 148 11.42 5.81 14.11
C ASP A 148 12.17 4.98 13.07
N SER A 149 11.85 5.12 11.78
CA SER A 149 12.50 4.41 10.68
C SER A 149 12.86 5.36 9.56
N HIS A 150 13.97 5.13 8.86
CA HIS A 150 14.38 5.97 7.71
C HIS A 150 13.32 6.06 6.62
N ARG A 151 12.50 5.04 6.48
CA ARG A 151 11.44 4.97 5.47
C ARG A 151 10.27 4.09 5.92
N ARG A 152 9.12 4.37 5.37
CA ARG A 152 7.92 3.52 5.44
C ARG A 152 7.57 3.11 4.02
N VAL A 153 7.52 1.80 3.76
CA VAL A 153 7.19 1.23 2.45
C VAL A 153 5.94 0.36 2.59
N VAL A 154 4.96 0.62 1.73
CA VAL A 154 3.72 -0.15 1.66
C VAL A 154 3.39 -0.49 0.21
N ILE A 155 2.64 -1.57 0.02
CA ILE A 155 2.03 -1.90 -1.28
C ILE A 155 0.51 -1.84 -1.11
N ASN A 156 -0.15 -1.02 -1.90
CA ASN A 156 -1.60 -0.91 -1.95
C ASN A 156 -2.13 -1.76 -3.11
N PHE A 157 -3.03 -2.68 -2.78
CA PHE A 157 -3.73 -3.54 -3.73
C PHE A 157 -5.20 -3.16 -3.75
N ASN A 158 -5.74 -2.84 -4.91
CA ASN A 158 -7.17 -2.62 -5.12
C ASN A 158 -7.65 -3.72 -6.07
N TYR A 159 -8.58 -4.56 -5.62
CA TYR A 159 -8.94 -5.80 -6.32
C TYR A 159 -10.34 -6.29 -6.00
N ILE A 160 -10.81 -7.23 -6.82
CA ILE A 160 -12.05 -7.98 -6.63
C ILE A 160 -11.66 -9.43 -6.36
N ASP A 161 -12.27 -10.06 -5.36
CA ASP A 161 -12.00 -11.44 -4.91
C ASP A 161 -13.18 -12.40 -5.09
N GLU A 162 -14.28 -11.92 -5.68
CA GLU A 162 -15.50 -12.70 -6.01
C GLU A 162 -15.71 -12.82 -7.52
#